data_9cd7dc6d0e625c303674676d575c1cc4
#
_entry.id   9cd7dc6d0e625c303674676d575c1cc4
#
_cell.length_a   1.000
_cell.length_b   1.000
_cell.length_c   1.000
_cell.angle_alpha   90.00
_cell.angle_beta   90.00
_cell.angle_gamma   90.00
#
_symmetry.space_group_name_H-M   'P 1'
#
loop_
_entity.id
_entity.type
_entity.pdbx_description
1 polymer ?
#
loop_
_entity_poly.entity_id
_entity_poly.type
_entity_poly.pdbx_seq_one_letter_code
_entity_poly.pdbx_strand_id
1 'polypeptide(L)'
;MSKNKKQGGETVQITVKAKLIPTAEHREHLKTATVEYIRLINTIVSECIEADEHIKYTSGTVSATLPSALKNQAIKDAKSVYKKFRKTKVRSILKKPVCIWNNQNWTLKDGILRFPVLVNGKSTRINMPVLLSTYQLEKLNGKLGTLRITEKSGKWIAQIAVTIEDAESKD
;
A
#
# COMPACT_ATOMS: atom_id res chain seq x y z
N MET A 1 23.91 28.68 -13.19
CA MET A 1 23.47 28.48 -12.70
C MET A 1 22.92 27.94 -12.16
N SER A 2 23.01 27.66 -11.90
CA SER A 2 22.38 27.23 -11.31
C SER A 2 22.01 26.99 -10.56
N LYS A 3 21.90 26.89 -10.27
CA LYS A 3 21.44 26.63 -9.46
C LYS A 3 20.61 26.48 -8.81
N ASN A 4 20.40 26.43 -8.70
CA ASN A 4 19.68 26.35 -8.04
C ASN A 4 19.01 25.91 -7.46
N LYS A 5 19.00 25.62 -7.41
CA LYS A 5 18.38 25.17 -6.84
C LYS A 5 17.90 24.79 -5.93
N LYS A 6 17.80 24.55 -5.46
CA LYS A 6 17.44 24.08 -4.49
C LYS A 6 16.95 24.68 -3.64
N GLN A 7 16.79 25.13 -3.73
CA GLN A 7 16.27 25.70 -2.84
C GLN A 7 15.17 25.31 -2.24
N GLY A 8 14.54 25.56 -2.32
CA GLY A 8 13.40 25.20 -1.63
C GLY A 8 13.78 24.22 -0.60
N GLY A 9 13.09 23.92 0.32
CA GLY A 9 13.44 22.98 1.31
C GLY A 9 13.57 21.58 0.74
N GLU A 10 14.36 20.77 1.36
CA GLU A 10 14.41 19.37 1.05
C GLU A 10 13.09 18.74 1.46
N THR A 11 12.67 17.73 0.73
CA THR A 11 11.49 16.98 1.09
C THR A 11 11.88 15.74 1.90
N VAL A 12 11.05 15.39 2.85
CA VAL A 12 11.26 14.22 3.70
C VAL A 12 10.03 13.36 3.63
N GLN A 13 10.24 12.05 3.47
CA GLN A 13 9.12 11.11 3.49
C GLN A 13 9.02 10.50 4.88
N ILE A 14 7.86 10.57 5.47
CA ILE A 14 7.58 9.98 6.78
C ILE A 14 6.42 9.01 6.64
N THR A 15 6.25 8.15 7.64
CA THR A 15 5.13 7.23 7.70
C THR A 15 4.30 7.55 8.94
N VAL A 16 3.02 7.80 8.73
CA VAL A 16 2.07 8.01 9.82
C VAL A 16 1.32 6.71 10.03
N LYS A 17 1.37 6.19 11.25
CA LYS A 17 0.67 4.97 11.61
C LYS A 17 -0.56 5.32 12.42
N ALA A 18 -1.69 4.74 12.05
CA ALA A 18 -2.94 5.03 12.74
C ALA A 18 -3.77 3.76 12.86
N LYS A 19 -4.51 3.66 13.96
CA LYS A 19 -5.34 2.50 14.22
C LYS A 19 -6.68 2.64 13.51
N LEU A 20 -7.08 1.59 12.80
CA LEU A 20 -8.38 1.54 12.15
C LEU A 20 -9.45 1.06 13.13
N ILE A 21 -10.70 1.44 12.86
CA ILE A 21 -11.85 1.01 13.64
C ILE A 21 -12.82 0.30 12.70
N PRO A 22 -12.53 -0.95 12.31
CA PRO A 22 -13.37 -1.65 11.34
C PRO A 22 -14.61 -2.26 12.02
N THR A 23 -15.72 -2.30 11.26
CA THR A 23 -16.85 -3.13 11.64
C THR A 23 -16.48 -4.59 11.43
N ALA A 24 -17.31 -5.51 11.93
CA ALA A 24 -17.06 -6.94 11.73
C ALA A 24 -17.01 -7.27 10.23
N GLU A 25 -17.90 -6.67 9.44
CA GLU A 25 -17.94 -6.89 8.00
C GLU A 25 -16.69 -6.38 7.31
N HIS A 26 -16.27 -5.17 7.65
CA HIS A 26 -15.05 -4.58 7.07
C HIS A 26 -13.82 -5.37 7.46
N ARG A 27 -13.81 -5.91 8.67
CA ARG A 27 -12.68 -6.73 9.12
C ARG A 27 -12.54 -7.98 8.25
N GLU A 28 -13.65 -8.60 7.89
CA GLU A 28 -13.62 -9.77 7.01
C GLU A 28 -13.13 -9.39 5.61
N HIS A 29 -13.57 -8.25 5.08
CA HIS A 29 -13.08 -7.78 3.79
C HIS A 29 -11.58 -7.53 3.80
N LEU A 30 -11.08 -6.91 4.88
CA LEU A 30 -9.65 -6.64 5.00
C LEU A 30 -8.86 -7.93 5.12
N LYS A 31 -9.38 -8.89 5.88
CA LYS A 31 -8.70 -10.16 6.05
C LYS A 31 -8.58 -10.90 4.73
N THR A 32 -9.67 -10.98 3.98
CA THR A 32 -9.65 -11.63 2.68
C THR A 32 -8.70 -10.93 1.73
N ALA A 33 -8.79 -9.60 1.66
CA ALA A 33 -7.97 -8.83 0.73
C ALA A 33 -6.48 -8.95 1.04
N THR A 34 -6.10 -8.86 2.32
CA THR A 34 -4.67 -8.88 2.67
C THR A 34 -4.04 -10.26 2.43
N VAL A 35 -4.79 -11.32 2.70
CA VAL A 35 -4.29 -12.67 2.43
C VAL A 35 -4.15 -12.91 0.93
N GLU A 36 -5.17 -12.48 0.16
CA GLU A 36 -5.15 -12.63 -1.29
C GLU A 36 -4.04 -11.83 -1.94
N TYR A 37 -3.77 -10.66 -1.40
CA TYR A 37 -2.74 -9.78 -1.94
C TYR A 37 -1.36 -10.45 -1.91
N ILE A 38 -0.96 -10.99 -0.77
CA ILE A 38 0.35 -11.65 -0.68
C ILE A 38 0.36 -12.97 -1.44
N ARG A 39 -0.79 -13.67 -1.49
CA ARG A 39 -0.87 -14.90 -2.27
C ARG A 39 -0.59 -14.63 -3.74
N LEU A 40 -1.18 -13.56 -4.26
CA LEU A 40 -0.97 -13.18 -5.65
C LEU A 40 0.49 -12.83 -5.91
N ILE A 41 1.11 -12.05 -5.03
CA ILE A 41 2.52 -11.68 -5.18
C ILE A 41 3.39 -12.95 -5.20
N ASN A 42 3.19 -13.83 -4.23
CA ASN A 42 3.99 -15.06 -4.14
C ASN A 42 3.80 -15.95 -5.36
N THR A 43 2.58 -16.02 -5.88
CA THR A 43 2.28 -16.81 -7.07
C THR A 43 3.03 -16.25 -8.28
N ILE A 44 2.95 -14.94 -8.50
CA ILE A 44 3.62 -14.30 -9.63
C ILE A 44 5.13 -14.49 -9.54
N VAL A 45 5.71 -14.27 -8.36
CA VAL A 45 7.15 -14.43 -8.17
C VAL A 45 7.56 -15.86 -8.47
N SER A 46 6.78 -16.84 -7.99
CA SER A 46 7.06 -18.25 -8.22
C SER A 46 7.06 -18.57 -9.71
N GLU A 47 6.08 -18.04 -10.43
CA GLU A 47 5.98 -18.30 -11.87
C GLU A 47 7.14 -17.67 -12.64
N CYS A 48 7.56 -16.48 -12.23
CA CYS A 48 8.70 -15.82 -12.86
C CYS A 48 10.00 -16.57 -12.60
N ILE A 49 10.19 -17.07 -11.38
CA ILE A 49 11.37 -17.87 -11.04
C ILE A 49 11.41 -19.13 -11.88
N GLU A 50 10.28 -19.80 -12.00
CA GLU A 50 10.17 -21.04 -12.76
C GLU A 50 10.44 -20.83 -14.25
N ALA A 51 9.93 -19.71 -14.79
CA ALA A 51 10.13 -19.37 -16.19
C ALA A 51 11.49 -18.69 -16.45
N ASP A 52 12.18 -18.30 -15.40
CA ASP A 52 13.46 -17.59 -15.47
C ASP A 52 13.35 -16.29 -16.27
N GLU A 53 12.22 -15.60 -16.14
CA GLU A 53 12.01 -14.33 -16.82
C GLU A 53 10.90 -13.53 -16.16
N HIS A 54 10.88 -12.22 -16.42
CA HIS A 54 9.78 -11.37 -16.03
C HIS A 54 8.59 -11.65 -16.93
N ILE A 55 7.57 -12.31 -16.37
CA ILE A 55 6.33 -12.51 -17.10
C ILE A 55 5.50 -11.25 -16.98
N LYS A 56 4.91 -10.81 -18.08
CA LYS A 56 4.06 -9.63 -18.07
C LYS A 56 2.64 -10.00 -17.67
N TYR A 57 2.18 -9.40 -16.59
CA TYR A 57 0.83 -9.60 -16.10
C TYR A 57 0.04 -8.31 -16.16
N THR A 58 -1.27 -8.43 -16.30
CA THR A 58 -2.19 -7.31 -16.17
C THR A 58 -3.28 -7.71 -15.21
N SER A 59 -4.06 -6.75 -14.75
CA SER A 59 -5.17 -7.07 -13.86
C SER A 59 -6.17 -8.01 -14.51
N GLY A 60 -6.24 -8.01 -15.84
CA GLY A 60 -7.13 -8.92 -16.56
C GLY A 60 -6.58 -10.32 -16.72
N THR A 61 -5.28 -10.52 -16.58
CA THR A 61 -4.65 -11.84 -16.78
C THR A 61 -4.34 -12.56 -15.48
N VAL A 62 -4.42 -11.89 -14.32
CA VAL A 62 -4.22 -12.56 -13.04
C VAL A 62 -5.56 -12.91 -12.42
N SER A 63 -5.60 -14.05 -11.72
CA SER A 63 -6.80 -14.50 -11.02
C SER A 63 -6.62 -14.28 -9.54
N ALA A 64 -7.43 -13.40 -8.98
CA ALA A 64 -7.37 -13.10 -7.55
C ALA A 64 -8.66 -12.42 -7.12
N THR A 65 -9.07 -12.64 -5.88
CA THR A 65 -10.25 -12.00 -5.31
C THR A 65 -9.87 -10.62 -4.80
N LEU A 66 -9.53 -9.72 -5.74
CA LEU A 66 -9.06 -8.37 -5.46
C LEU A 66 -9.61 -7.41 -6.50
N PRO A 67 -9.83 -6.14 -6.12
CA PRO A 67 -10.15 -5.13 -7.14
C PRO A 67 -8.91 -4.84 -7.99
N SER A 68 -9.14 -4.27 -9.17
CA SER A 68 -8.05 -4.00 -10.12
C SER A 68 -6.92 -3.17 -9.51
N ALA A 69 -7.26 -2.20 -8.67
CA ALA A 69 -6.25 -1.36 -8.04
C ALA A 69 -5.26 -2.20 -7.23
N LEU A 70 -5.76 -3.17 -6.48
CA LEU A 70 -4.88 -4.04 -5.69
C LEU A 70 -4.16 -5.07 -6.56
N LYS A 71 -4.82 -5.56 -7.62
CA LYS A 71 -4.14 -6.47 -8.56
C LYS A 71 -2.95 -5.77 -9.20
N ASN A 72 -3.14 -4.55 -9.66
CA ASN A 72 -2.05 -3.79 -10.29
C ASN A 72 -0.91 -3.52 -9.33
N GLN A 73 -1.23 -3.19 -8.09
CA GLN A 73 -0.18 -2.95 -7.09
C GLN A 73 0.55 -4.24 -6.74
N ALA A 74 -0.17 -5.36 -6.63
CA ALA A 74 0.46 -6.65 -6.34
C ALA A 74 1.40 -7.07 -7.47
N ILE A 75 1.00 -6.83 -8.72
CA ILE A 75 1.86 -7.12 -9.88
C ILE A 75 3.14 -6.29 -9.80
N LYS A 76 3.02 -5.01 -9.46
CA LYS A 76 4.16 -4.13 -9.33
C LYS A 76 5.10 -4.59 -8.20
N ASP A 77 4.53 -4.97 -7.06
CA ASP A 77 5.31 -5.45 -5.93
C ASP A 77 5.99 -6.77 -6.26
N ALA A 78 5.30 -7.67 -6.95
CA ALA A 78 5.88 -8.94 -7.36
C ALA A 78 7.06 -8.72 -8.30
N LYS A 79 6.97 -7.75 -9.19
CA LYS A 79 8.08 -7.43 -10.09
C LYS A 79 9.31 -6.99 -9.30
N SER A 80 9.11 -6.20 -8.25
CA SER A 80 10.21 -5.76 -7.39
C SER A 80 10.84 -6.93 -6.63
N VAL A 81 10.00 -7.82 -6.11
CA VAL A 81 10.49 -8.99 -5.38
C VAL A 81 11.29 -9.92 -6.30
N TYR A 82 10.78 -10.15 -7.51
CA TYR A 82 11.48 -10.99 -8.47
C TYR A 82 12.81 -10.37 -8.89
N LYS A 83 12.82 -9.04 -9.10
CA LYS A 83 14.05 -8.34 -9.47
C LYS A 83 15.11 -8.52 -8.38
N LYS A 84 14.71 -8.46 -7.13
CA LYS A 84 15.62 -8.69 -6.01
C LYS A 84 16.11 -10.12 -5.99
N PHE A 85 15.24 -11.09 -6.29
CA PHE A 85 15.64 -12.49 -6.37
C PHE A 85 16.72 -12.69 -7.45
N ARG A 86 16.56 -12.04 -8.59
CA ARG A 86 17.56 -12.19 -9.67
C ARG A 86 18.92 -11.68 -9.24
N LYS A 87 18.95 -10.67 -8.39
CA LYS A 87 20.21 -10.12 -7.88
C LYS A 87 20.83 -11.01 -6.81
N THR A 88 20.04 -11.42 -5.83
CA THR A 88 20.54 -12.09 -4.63
C THR A 88 20.50 -13.60 -4.71
N LYS A 89 19.68 -14.16 -5.61
CA LYS A 89 19.40 -15.59 -5.72
C LYS A 89 18.73 -16.15 -4.46
N VAL A 90 18.22 -15.28 -3.61
CA VAL A 90 17.51 -15.67 -2.39
C VAL A 90 16.02 -15.44 -2.61
N ARG A 91 15.23 -16.51 -2.48
CA ARG A 91 13.79 -16.42 -2.66
C ARG A 91 13.14 -15.90 -1.40
N SER A 92 12.38 -14.81 -1.54
CA SER A 92 11.59 -14.28 -0.45
C SER A 92 10.12 -14.64 -0.65
N ILE A 93 9.52 -15.22 0.38
CA ILE A 93 8.10 -15.54 0.36
C ILE A 93 7.43 -14.65 1.39
N LEU A 94 6.45 -13.88 0.93
CA LEU A 94 5.72 -12.99 1.84
C LEU A 94 4.79 -13.81 2.71
N LYS A 95 4.84 -13.57 4.02
CA LYS A 95 4.02 -14.31 4.98
C LYS A 95 3.03 -13.41 5.73
N LYS A 96 3.37 -12.15 5.87
CA LYS A 96 2.53 -11.21 6.63
C LYS A 96 1.47 -10.59 5.72
N PRO A 97 0.18 -10.84 5.99
CA PRO A 97 -0.87 -10.26 5.14
C PRO A 97 -0.82 -8.74 5.14
N VAL A 98 -0.98 -8.17 3.96
CA VAL A 98 -0.90 -6.74 3.76
C VAL A 98 -1.62 -6.38 2.47
N CYS A 99 -2.12 -5.14 2.41
CA CYS A 99 -2.58 -4.52 1.17
C CYS A 99 -1.95 -3.16 1.05
N ILE A 100 -1.61 -2.78 -0.19
CA ILE A 100 -1.04 -1.46 -0.47
C ILE A 100 -1.84 -0.83 -1.60
N TRP A 101 -2.32 0.40 -1.35
CA TRP A 101 -3.01 1.21 -2.35
C TRP A 101 -2.12 2.40 -2.70
N ASN A 102 -2.01 2.71 -3.99
CA ASN A 102 -1.25 3.90 -4.39
C ASN A 102 -2.08 5.15 -4.09
N ASN A 103 -1.44 6.31 -4.19
CA ASN A 103 -2.06 7.57 -3.77
C ASN A 103 -3.31 7.96 -4.57
N GLN A 104 -3.54 7.34 -5.71
CA GLN A 104 -4.71 7.65 -6.54
C GLN A 104 -5.93 6.81 -6.19
N ASN A 105 -5.75 5.77 -5.40
CA ASN A 105 -6.80 4.80 -5.14
C ASN A 105 -7.37 4.86 -3.72
N TRP A 106 -7.03 5.87 -2.96
CA TRP A 106 -7.58 6.02 -1.61
C TRP A 106 -7.64 7.50 -1.23
N THR A 107 -8.51 7.81 -0.29
CA THR A 107 -8.64 9.16 0.23
C THR A 107 -8.79 9.13 1.74
N LEU A 108 -8.41 10.23 2.38
CA LEU A 108 -8.62 10.42 3.81
C LEU A 108 -9.28 11.77 4.00
N LYS A 109 -10.46 11.77 4.59
CA LYS A 109 -11.20 13.00 4.84
C LYS A 109 -12.00 12.84 6.12
N ASP A 110 -11.87 13.82 7.01
CA ASP A 110 -12.65 13.86 8.27
C ASP A 110 -12.53 12.57 9.07
N GLY A 111 -11.30 12.03 9.13
CA GLY A 111 -11.05 10.81 9.91
C GLY A 111 -11.56 9.53 9.28
N ILE A 112 -11.96 9.58 8.00
CA ILE A 112 -12.47 8.42 7.30
C ILE A 112 -11.56 8.11 6.12
N LEU A 113 -11.02 6.89 6.10
CA LEU A 113 -10.29 6.36 4.95
C LEU A 113 -11.28 5.72 4.00
N ARG A 114 -11.12 6.00 2.71
CA ARG A 114 -11.90 5.34 1.68
C ARG A 114 -10.96 4.66 0.71
N PHE A 115 -11.19 3.40 0.45
CA PHE A 115 -10.36 2.62 -0.47
C PHE A 115 -11.17 1.46 -1.02
N PRO A 116 -10.81 0.94 -2.21
CA PRO A 116 -11.59 -0.14 -2.81
C PRO A 116 -11.18 -1.51 -2.26
N VAL A 117 -12.17 -2.33 -2.02
CA VAL A 117 -12.01 -3.76 -1.77
C VAL A 117 -13.08 -4.46 -2.61
N LEU A 118 -12.99 -5.77 -2.73
CA LEU A 118 -13.99 -6.52 -3.46
C LEU A 118 -15.13 -6.89 -2.51
N VAL A 119 -16.34 -6.47 -2.86
CA VAL A 119 -17.54 -6.80 -2.08
C VAL A 119 -18.52 -7.46 -3.03
N ASN A 120 -18.85 -8.72 -2.77
CA ASN A 120 -19.73 -9.51 -3.63
C ASN A 120 -19.27 -9.48 -5.09
N GLY A 121 -17.96 -9.60 -5.30
CA GLY A 121 -17.41 -9.63 -6.64
C GLY A 121 -17.26 -8.28 -7.33
N LYS A 122 -17.59 -7.20 -6.66
CA LYS A 122 -17.50 -5.86 -7.24
C LYS A 122 -16.55 -4.97 -6.46
N SER A 123 -15.75 -4.19 -7.19
CA SER A 123 -14.87 -3.21 -6.56
C SER A 123 -15.72 -2.13 -5.89
N THR A 124 -15.59 -2.01 -4.59
CA THR A 124 -16.41 -1.11 -3.79
C THR A 124 -15.52 -0.32 -2.85
N ARG A 125 -15.69 1.00 -2.83
CA ARG A 125 -14.97 1.82 -1.86
C ARG A 125 -15.70 1.75 -0.53
N ILE A 126 -14.96 1.31 0.50
CA ILE A 126 -15.53 1.26 1.84
C ILE A 126 -15.03 2.44 2.65
N ASN A 127 -15.81 2.81 3.66
CA ASN A 127 -15.46 3.90 4.56
C ASN A 127 -14.92 3.29 5.85
N MET A 128 -13.70 3.66 6.18
CA MET A 128 -13.01 3.07 7.33
C MET A 128 -12.61 4.17 8.31
N PRO A 129 -13.28 4.24 9.47
CA PRO A 129 -12.87 5.22 10.48
C PRO A 129 -11.48 4.91 11.00
N VAL A 130 -10.72 5.97 11.26
CA VAL A 130 -9.35 5.83 11.73
C VAL A 130 -9.14 6.77 12.91
N LEU A 131 -8.41 6.30 13.92
CA LEU A 131 -8.07 7.11 15.08
C LEU A 131 -6.82 7.93 14.78
N LEU A 132 -6.96 9.25 14.84
CA LEU A 132 -5.87 10.17 14.56
C LEU A 132 -5.72 11.17 15.69
N SER A 133 -4.51 11.28 16.22
CA SER A 133 -4.20 12.32 17.20
C SER A 133 -3.98 13.64 16.46
N THR A 134 -3.96 14.75 17.22
CA THR A 134 -3.65 16.05 16.64
C THR A 134 -2.29 16.04 15.95
N TYR A 135 -1.32 15.39 16.58
CA TYR A 135 0.02 15.28 16.02
C TYR A 135 0.00 14.56 14.67
N GLN A 136 -0.74 13.46 14.60
CA GLN A 136 -0.86 12.69 13.35
C GLN A 136 -1.56 13.51 12.27
N LEU A 137 -2.61 14.25 12.63
CA LEU A 137 -3.31 15.09 11.68
C LEU A 137 -2.40 16.15 11.07
N GLU A 138 -1.53 16.74 11.90
CA GLU A 138 -0.59 17.72 11.40
C GLU A 138 0.39 17.10 10.41
N LYS A 139 0.88 15.90 10.71
CA LYS A 139 1.80 15.22 9.81
C LYS A 139 1.17 14.84 8.48
N LEU A 140 -0.15 14.64 8.45
CA LEU A 140 -0.85 14.26 7.24
C LEU A 140 -1.15 15.43 6.30
N ASN A 141 -0.72 16.64 6.65
CA ASN A 141 -0.91 17.81 5.79
C ASN A 141 0.04 17.84 4.59
N GLY A 142 1.03 16.96 4.55
CA GLY A 142 1.93 16.87 3.41
C GLY A 142 1.27 16.15 2.23
N LYS A 143 2.09 15.82 1.25
CA LYS A 143 1.62 15.09 0.08
C LYS A 143 1.47 13.62 0.41
N LEU A 144 0.25 13.10 0.28
CA LEU A 144 -0.04 11.72 0.63
C LEU A 144 0.44 10.76 -0.46
N GLY A 145 1.06 9.67 -0.05
CA GLY A 145 1.56 8.66 -0.94
C GLY A 145 0.77 7.36 -0.82
N THR A 146 1.45 6.25 -0.56
CA THR A 146 0.78 4.97 -0.46
C THR A 146 0.09 4.78 0.88
N LEU A 147 -0.98 4.00 0.85
CA LEU A 147 -1.68 3.52 2.04
C LEU A 147 -1.38 2.03 2.18
N ARG A 148 -0.88 1.63 3.33
CA ARG A 148 -0.59 0.23 3.62
C ARG A 148 -1.41 -0.19 4.84
N ILE A 149 -2.14 -1.28 4.72
CA ILE A 149 -2.97 -1.78 5.83
C ILE A 149 -2.50 -3.17 6.21
N THR A 150 -2.23 -3.36 7.51
CA THR A 150 -1.82 -4.65 8.06
C THR A 150 -2.58 -4.91 9.35
N GLU A 151 -2.60 -6.18 9.75
CA GLU A 151 -3.12 -6.57 11.05
C GLU A 151 -1.93 -6.93 11.95
N LYS A 152 -2.00 -6.48 13.20
CA LYS A 152 -0.98 -6.84 14.19
C LYS A 152 -1.67 -7.11 15.52
N SER A 153 -1.58 -8.35 15.99
CA SER A 153 -2.18 -8.78 17.26
C SER A 153 -3.67 -8.41 17.34
N GLY A 154 -4.39 -8.68 16.25
CA GLY A 154 -5.82 -8.42 16.18
C GLY A 154 -6.19 -6.98 15.91
N LYS A 155 -5.22 -6.10 15.78
CA LYS A 155 -5.47 -4.69 15.52
C LYS A 155 -5.12 -4.37 14.07
N TRP A 156 -6.01 -3.63 13.42
CA TRP A 156 -5.78 -3.20 12.03
C TRP A 156 -5.16 -1.82 12.04
N ILE A 157 -4.06 -1.69 11.33
CA ILE A 157 -3.25 -0.48 11.33
C ILE A 157 -3.03 0.00 9.91
N ALA A 158 -3.25 1.31 9.71
CA ALA A 158 -2.93 1.97 8.46
C ALA A 158 -1.58 2.64 8.59
N GLN A 159 -0.75 2.49 7.56
CA GLN A 159 0.52 3.19 7.46
C GLN A 159 0.44 4.06 6.22
N ILE A 160 0.51 5.37 6.42
CA ILE A 160 0.34 6.33 5.34
C ILE A 160 1.68 7.01 5.10
N ALA A 161 2.18 6.89 3.86
CA ALA A 161 3.40 7.58 3.47
C ALA A 161 3.05 9.04 3.19
N VAL A 162 3.82 9.96 3.75
CA VAL A 162 3.60 11.38 3.58
C VAL A 162 4.92 12.05 3.24
N THR A 163 4.90 12.88 2.20
CA THR A 163 6.06 13.68 1.84
C THR A 163 5.82 15.10 2.35
N ILE A 164 6.71 15.59 3.19
CA ILE A 164 6.61 16.92 3.76
C ILE A 164 7.87 17.71 3.44
N GLU A 165 7.77 19.01 3.47
CA GLU A 165 8.92 19.86 3.33
C GLU A 165 9.63 19.94 4.67
N ASP A 166 10.96 19.95 4.62
CA ASP A 166 11.75 20.09 5.82
C ASP A 166 11.65 21.53 6.31
N ALA A 167 11.00 21.71 7.45
CA ALA A 167 10.79 23.05 7.99
C ALA A 167 12.09 23.74 8.35
N GLU A 168 13.13 22.99 8.65
CA GLU A 168 14.38 23.59 9.02
C GLU A 168 15.06 24.35 7.90
N SER A 169 14.73 23.99 6.67
CA SER A 169 15.30 24.69 5.53
C SER A 169 14.90 26.15 5.48
N LYS A 170 13.91 26.54 6.26
CA LYS A 170 13.46 27.93 6.27
C LYS A 170 14.37 28.84 7.03
N ASP A 171 15.16 28.29 7.89
CA ASP A 171 16.09 29.09 8.66
C ASP A 171 17.39 29.26 7.91
#